data_c9a8d3b5d2636d6a8e2acdd43be903d9
#
_entry.id   c9a8d3b5d2636d6a8e2acdd43be903d9
#
_cell.length_a   1.000
_cell.length_b   1.000
_cell.length_c   1.000
_cell.angle_alpha   90.00
_cell.angle_beta   90.00
_cell.angle_gamma   90.00
#
_symmetry.space_group_name_H-M   'P 1'
#
loop_
_entity.id
_entity.type
_entity.pdbx_description
1 polymer ?
#
loop_
_entity_poly.entity_id
_entity_poly.type
_entity_poly.pdbx_seq_one_letter_code
_entity_poly.pdbx_strand_id
1 'polypeptide(L)'
;SLRFAFSRDGRTYAAAPDSALKPSGWGSGKWDTGYLSAIGGICCVGEDELRIYYSALRGDAAKSRGKIGRQPMFRQGMYYNGAIGFATLRRDGFASLNACGYTASLKTRPLRFSGSCLFVNGDFHNGGLRAAMLDENGAPIPGYTLDDCVRMQADSTKAMIGWQGKRNLEELSGSVIRICFEGTNGALYAFWIADDEDGHSRGYLAAGEVGHRGLCDL
;
A
#
# COMPACT_ATOMS: atom_id res chain seq x y z
N SER A 1 -11.00 -7.64 14.41
CA SER A 1 -10.01 -7.46 13.32
C SER A 1 -10.42 -6.33 12.40
N LEU A 2 -9.44 -5.67 11.84
CA LEU A 2 -9.59 -4.63 10.81
C LEU A 2 -9.25 -5.22 9.45
N ARG A 3 -9.99 -4.80 8.43
CA ARG A 3 -9.73 -5.16 7.03
C ARG A 3 -9.68 -3.92 6.19
N PHE A 4 -8.86 -3.93 5.16
CA PHE A 4 -8.94 -2.93 4.11
C PHE A 4 -10.08 -3.28 3.14
N ALA A 5 -10.67 -2.24 2.58
CA ALA A 5 -11.59 -2.34 1.46
C ALA A 5 -11.15 -1.34 0.39
N PHE A 6 -11.25 -1.76 -0.85
CA PHE A 6 -10.79 -0.99 -2.01
C PHE A 6 -11.97 -0.63 -2.90
N SER A 7 -11.96 0.57 -3.41
CA SER A 7 -12.97 1.07 -4.34
C SER A 7 -12.29 1.82 -5.49
N ARG A 8 -12.89 1.72 -6.69
CA ARG A 8 -12.47 2.49 -7.87
C ARG A 8 -13.40 3.67 -8.15
N ASP A 9 -14.60 3.63 -7.61
CA ASP A 9 -15.67 4.59 -7.89
C ASP A 9 -16.17 5.30 -6.61
N GLY A 10 -15.60 4.95 -5.45
CA GLY A 10 -16.04 5.45 -4.14
C GLY A 10 -17.40 4.95 -3.68
N ARG A 11 -18.04 4.05 -4.45
CA ARG A 11 -19.38 3.52 -4.18
C ARG A 11 -19.39 2.03 -3.93
N THR A 12 -18.66 1.28 -4.76
CA THR A 12 -18.54 -0.18 -4.65
C THR A 12 -17.22 -0.54 -4.02
N TYR A 13 -17.26 -1.28 -2.91
CA TYR A 13 -16.06 -1.67 -2.17
C TYR A 13 -15.87 -3.18 -2.19
N ALA A 14 -14.65 -3.62 -2.51
CA ALA A 14 -14.19 -4.98 -2.37
C ALA A 14 -13.29 -5.09 -1.13
N ALA A 15 -13.66 -5.95 -0.18
CA ALA A 15 -12.84 -6.18 1.00
C ALA A 15 -11.62 -7.04 0.66
N ALA A 16 -10.48 -6.69 1.24
CA ALA A 16 -9.31 -7.56 1.20
C ALA A 16 -9.63 -8.92 1.85
N PRO A 17 -9.10 -10.04 1.31
CA PRO A 17 -9.39 -11.37 1.86
C PRO A 17 -8.87 -11.50 3.30
N ASP A 18 -7.75 -10.88 3.61
CA ASP A 18 -7.10 -10.97 4.91
C ASP A 18 -7.37 -9.78 5.81
N SER A 19 -7.22 -10.00 7.12
CA SER A 19 -7.29 -8.93 8.10
C SER A 19 -5.97 -8.17 8.13
N ALA A 20 -6.02 -6.86 7.91
CA ALA A 20 -4.86 -5.98 8.02
C ALA A 20 -4.34 -5.90 9.46
N LEU A 21 -5.24 -5.91 10.43
CA LEU A 21 -4.89 -5.91 11.84
C LEU A 21 -5.79 -6.88 12.62
N LYS A 22 -5.17 -7.77 13.38
CA LYS A 22 -5.84 -8.74 14.26
C LYS A 22 -5.45 -8.46 15.72
N PRO A 23 -6.36 -8.69 16.67
CA PRO A 23 -5.98 -8.72 18.07
C PRO A 23 -4.89 -9.77 18.29
N SER A 24 -3.99 -9.52 19.21
CA SER A 24 -3.06 -10.54 19.67
C SER A 24 -3.81 -11.71 20.31
N GLY A 25 -3.25 -12.91 20.20
CA GLY A 25 -3.90 -14.12 20.74
C GLY A 25 -4.15 -14.04 22.26
N TRP A 26 -5.26 -14.63 22.69
CA TRP A 26 -5.58 -14.77 24.10
C TRP A 26 -4.44 -15.46 24.87
N GLY A 27 -4.11 -14.93 26.05
CA GLY A 27 -3.01 -15.47 26.85
C GLY A 27 -1.62 -15.00 26.45
N SER A 28 -1.47 -14.20 25.39
CA SER A 28 -0.17 -13.65 24.97
C SER A 28 0.41 -12.61 25.94
N GLY A 29 -0.38 -12.12 26.90
CA GLY A 29 0.00 -11.03 27.80
C GLY A 29 0.09 -9.65 27.15
N LYS A 30 -0.13 -9.56 25.83
CA LYS A 30 -0.08 -8.30 25.11
C LYS A 30 -1.29 -7.41 25.43
N TRP A 31 -1.14 -6.12 25.21
CA TRP A 31 -2.15 -5.11 25.55
C TRP A 31 -3.39 -5.16 24.64
N ASP A 32 -3.27 -5.70 23.45
CA ASP A 32 -4.28 -5.75 22.38
C ASP A 32 -4.92 -7.14 22.18
N THR A 33 -4.94 -7.98 23.22
CA THR A 33 -5.40 -9.37 23.14
C THR A 33 -6.91 -9.55 23.03
N GLY A 34 -7.70 -8.54 23.39
CA GLY A 34 -9.15 -8.68 23.46
C GLY A 34 -9.86 -8.13 22.24
N TYR A 35 -10.12 -6.86 22.24
CA TYR A 35 -10.97 -6.18 21.28
C TYR A 35 -10.27 -4.96 20.70
N LEU A 36 -10.24 -4.87 19.35
CA LEU A 36 -9.84 -3.65 18.67
C LEU A 36 -11.05 -2.73 18.56
N SER A 37 -10.96 -1.53 19.15
CA SER A 37 -12.12 -0.68 19.34
C SER A 37 -12.28 0.39 18.26
N ALA A 38 -11.26 1.19 18.05
CA ALA A 38 -11.35 2.33 17.14
C ALA A 38 -10.04 2.50 16.37
N ILE A 39 -10.16 3.05 15.17
CA ILE A 39 -9.03 3.54 14.39
C ILE A 39 -9.06 5.05 14.46
N GLY A 40 -7.92 5.64 14.81
CA GLY A 40 -7.78 7.09 14.92
C GLY A 40 -7.46 7.80 13.60
N GLY A 41 -7.11 7.07 12.56
CA GLY A 41 -6.69 7.61 11.28
C GLY A 41 -5.36 7.00 10.83
N ILE A 42 -4.95 7.39 9.63
CA ILE A 42 -3.68 7.00 9.01
C ILE A 42 -2.85 8.27 8.83
N CYS A 43 -1.63 8.27 9.34
CA CYS A 43 -0.69 9.39 9.23
C CYS A 43 0.55 8.93 8.48
N CYS A 44 1.06 9.78 7.59
CA CYS A 44 2.40 9.61 7.03
C CYS A 44 3.45 9.97 8.08
N VAL A 45 4.53 9.21 8.15
CA VAL A 45 5.66 9.45 9.05
C VAL A 45 6.95 9.30 8.24
N GLY A 46 7.56 10.44 7.93
CA GLY A 46 8.63 10.46 6.95
C GLY A 46 8.14 10.05 5.56
N GLU A 47 9.06 9.63 4.72
CA GLU A 47 8.75 9.32 3.31
C GLU A 47 8.23 7.89 3.09
N ASP A 48 8.50 6.97 4.02
CA ASP A 48 8.36 5.52 3.78
C ASP A 48 7.33 4.81 4.65
N GLU A 49 6.79 5.47 5.67
CA GLU A 49 5.95 4.83 6.68
C GLU A 49 4.58 5.49 6.80
N LEU A 50 3.56 4.66 6.93
CA LEU A 50 2.24 5.03 7.43
C LEU A 50 2.06 4.50 8.84
N ARG A 51 1.43 5.28 9.72
CA ARG A 51 0.98 4.84 11.04
C ARG A 51 -0.54 4.85 11.12
N ILE A 52 -1.06 3.72 11.55
CA ILE A 52 -2.49 3.52 11.80
C ILE A 52 -2.66 3.46 13.31
N TYR A 53 -3.13 4.54 13.91
CA TYR A 53 -3.40 4.57 15.34
C TYR A 53 -4.70 3.83 15.64
N TYR A 54 -4.67 2.99 16.68
CA TYR A 54 -5.84 2.25 17.09
C TYR A 54 -5.89 2.09 18.61
N SER A 55 -7.10 1.96 19.13
CA SER A 55 -7.33 1.58 20.50
C SER A 55 -7.67 0.11 20.59
N ALA A 56 -7.21 -0.54 21.62
CA ALA A 56 -7.53 -1.92 21.91
C ALA A 56 -7.78 -2.11 23.41
N LEU A 57 -8.49 -3.17 23.72
CA LEU A 57 -8.95 -3.50 25.05
C LEU A 57 -8.50 -4.94 25.35
N ARG A 58 -7.68 -5.12 26.35
CA ARG A 58 -7.28 -6.47 26.79
C ARG A 58 -8.41 -7.21 27.46
N GLY A 59 -9.34 -6.45 28.04
CA GLY A 59 -10.40 -6.98 28.85
C GLY A 59 -9.96 -7.36 30.27
N ASP A 60 -10.93 -7.76 31.10
CA ASP A 60 -10.70 -8.27 32.45
C ASP A 60 -11.72 -9.38 32.72
N ALA A 61 -11.24 -10.62 32.76
CA ALA A 61 -12.10 -11.78 33.00
C ALA A 61 -12.76 -11.75 34.39
N ALA A 62 -12.10 -11.15 35.38
CA ALA A 62 -12.68 -11.03 36.73
C ALA A 62 -13.88 -10.07 36.74
N LYS A 63 -13.86 -9.04 35.90
CA LYS A 63 -14.96 -8.08 35.73
C LYS A 63 -16.09 -8.62 34.85
N SER A 64 -15.85 -9.72 34.14
CA SER A 64 -16.85 -10.36 33.27
C SER A 64 -17.82 -11.28 34.05
N ARG A 65 -17.56 -11.52 35.31
CA ARG A 65 -18.38 -12.39 36.17
C ARG A 65 -19.50 -11.58 36.83
N GLY A 66 -20.72 -11.97 36.56
CA GLY A 66 -21.91 -11.36 37.16
C GLY A 66 -23.09 -11.35 36.21
N LYS A 67 -24.21 -10.87 36.70
CA LYS A 67 -25.44 -10.70 35.94
C LYS A 67 -26.01 -9.31 36.22
N ILE A 68 -26.49 -8.63 35.19
CA ILE A 68 -27.40 -7.50 35.33
C ILE A 68 -28.79 -8.01 34.97
N GLY A 69 -29.65 -8.15 35.97
CA GLY A 69 -30.95 -8.78 35.80
C GLY A 69 -30.79 -10.23 35.36
N ARG A 70 -31.37 -10.60 34.22
CA ARG A 70 -31.28 -11.95 33.65
C ARG A 70 -30.13 -12.12 32.62
N GLN A 71 -29.42 -11.05 32.32
CA GLN A 71 -28.37 -11.09 31.31
C GLN A 71 -26.98 -11.23 31.91
N PRO A 72 -26.12 -12.06 31.34
CA PRO A 72 -24.71 -12.17 31.77
C PRO A 72 -23.96 -10.88 31.51
N MET A 73 -23.13 -10.45 32.51
CA MET A 73 -22.33 -9.23 32.45
C MET A 73 -21.02 -9.36 31.63
N PHE A 74 -20.84 -10.43 30.85
CA PHE A 74 -19.56 -10.63 30.16
C PHE A 74 -19.22 -9.53 29.16
N ARG A 75 -20.18 -8.71 28.77
CA ARG A 75 -19.89 -7.57 27.88
C ARG A 75 -19.15 -6.44 28.57
N GLN A 76 -19.25 -6.30 29.88
CA GLN A 76 -18.56 -5.20 30.57
C GLN A 76 -17.07 -5.46 30.72
N GLY A 77 -16.66 -6.67 31.07
CA GLY A 77 -15.25 -7.00 31.24
C GLY A 77 -14.40 -6.81 29.98
N MET A 78 -15.00 -6.88 28.78
CA MET A 78 -14.26 -6.65 27.53
C MET A 78 -13.79 -5.21 27.31
N TYR A 79 -14.38 -4.26 27.99
CA TYR A 79 -14.04 -2.83 27.85
C TYR A 79 -13.01 -2.33 28.87
N TYR A 80 -12.42 -3.24 29.67
CA TYR A 80 -11.38 -2.89 30.61
C TYR A 80 -9.98 -2.98 30.00
N ASN A 81 -9.03 -2.33 30.67
CA ASN A 81 -7.62 -2.33 30.30
C ASN A 81 -7.39 -1.89 28.85
N GLY A 82 -8.00 -0.73 28.51
CA GLY A 82 -7.81 -0.09 27.22
C GLY A 82 -6.45 0.59 27.13
N ALA A 83 -5.88 0.55 25.94
CA ALA A 83 -4.68 1.28 25.58
C ALA A 83 -4.74 1.74 24.13
N ILE A 84 -3.91 2.70 23.78
CA ILE A 84 -3.74 3.21 22.42
C ILE A 84 -2.36 2.80 21.94
N GLY A 85 -2.28 2.32 20.72
CA GLY A 85 -1.06 2.00 20.03
C GLY A 85 -1.17 2.34 18.55
N PHE A 86 -0.16 1.95 17.79
CA PHE A 86 -0.20 2.08 16.35
C PHE A 86 0.37 0.83 15.68
N ALA A 87 -0.10 0.58 14.48
CA ALA A 87 0.50 -0.35 13.52
C ALA A 87 1.22 0.46 12.46
N THR A 88 2.35 -0.05 12.01
CA THR A 88 3.10 0.52 10.88
C THR A 88 2.74 -0.19 9.60
N LEU A 89 2.72 0.56 8.52
CA LEU A 89 2.55 0.08 7.17
C LEU A 89 3.54 0.82 6.29
N ARG A 90 4.11 0.12 5.31
CA ARG A 90 4.84 0.75 4.22
C ARG A 90 3.98 1.83 3.56
N ARG A 91 4.53 2.99 3.21
CA ARG A 91 3.79 4.03 2.46
C ARG A 91 3.15 3.40 1.22
N ASP A 92 1.86 3.67 1.00
CA ASP A 92 1.04 3.09 -0.07
C ASP A 92 1.09 1.56 -0.21
N GLY A 93 1.48 0.87 0.86
CA GLY A 93 1.65 -0.57 0.93
C GLY A 93 0.40 -1.36 1.33
N PHE A 94 -0.80 -0.86 1.03
CA PHE A 94 -2.08 -1.50 1.41
C PHE A 94 -2.31 -2.85 0.76
N ALA A 95 -1.75 -3.07 -0.42
CA ALA A 95 -1.80 -4.33 -1.16
C ALA A 95 -0.57 -4.46 -2.05
N SER A 96 -0.22 -5.68 -2.42
CA SER A 96 0.85 -5.95 -3.37
C SER A 96 0.50 -7.08 -4.32
N LEU A 97 1.13 -7.07 -5.48
CA LEU A 97 1.23 -8.19 -6.39
C LEU A 97 2.60 -8.84 -6.21
N ASN A 98 2.62 -10.11 -5.85
CA ASN A 98 3.82 -10.81 -5.47
C ASN A 98 4.29 -11.78 -6.56
N ALA A 99 5.60 -11.81 -6.81
CA ALA A 99 6.29 -12.80 -7.63
C ALA A 99 7.20 -13.64 -6.72
N CYS A 100 6.71 -14.80 -6.31
CA CYS A 100 7.43 -15.68 -5.36
C CYS A 100 7.94 -16.92 -6.08
N GLY A 101 9.26 -17.04 -6.23
CA GLY A 101 9.92 -18.23 -6.79
C GLY A 101 9.78 -18.41 -8.31
N TYR A 102 9.14 -17.47 -9.01
CA TYR A 102 8.98 -17.48 -10.46
C TYR A 102 8.94 -16.04 -11.01
N THR A 103 9.10 -15.92 -12.32
CA THR A 103 8.90 -14.64 -13.01
C THR A 103 7.41 -14.43 -13.24
N ALA A 104 6.90 -13.33 -12.72
CA ALA A 104 5.51 -12.92 -12.91
C ALA A 104 5.42 -11.65 -13.75
N SER A 105 4.37 -11.53 -14.54
CA SER A 105 4.11 -10.33 -15.33
C SER A 105 2.75 -9.74 -15.02
N LEU A 106 2.69 -8.41 -15.03
CA LEU A 106 1.46 -7.63 -14.93
C LEU A 106 1.38 -6.69 -16.11
N LYS A 107 0.27 -6.72 -16.83
CA LYS A 107 -0.03 -5.75 -17.89
C LYS A 107 -1.22 -4.89 -17.49
N THR A 108 -1.06 -3.58 -17.56
CA THR A 108 -2.15 -2.65 -17.28
C THR A 108 -3.22 -2.67 -18.37
N ARG A 109 -4.40 -2.16 -18.06
CA ARG A 109 -5.34 -1.70 -19.11
C ARG A 109 -4.72 -0.52 -19.85
N PRO A 110 -5.26 -0.13 -21.04
CA PRO A 110 -4.86 1.10 -21.68
C PRO A 110 -5.03 2.27 -20.71
N LEU A 111 -4.02 3.11 -20.63
CA LEU A 111 -4.02 4.32 -19.81
C LEU A 111 -3.46 5.48 -20.62
N ARG A 112 -3.96 6.67 -20.34
CA ARG A 112 -3.39 7.93 -20.83
C ARG A 112 -2.82 8.64 -19.62
N PHE A 113 -1.65 9.23 -19.76
CA PHE A 113 -0.95 9.92 -18.68
C PHE A 113 -0.43 11.28 -19.15
N SER A 114 -0.20 12.15 -18.21
CA SER A 114 0.68 13.31 -18.29
C SER A 114 1.88 13.07 -17.38
N GLY A 115 2.94 13.81 -17.58
CA GLY A 115 4.18 13.60 -16.85
C GLY A 115 5.21 12.83 -17.67
N SER A 116 6.38 12.62 -17.08
CA SER A 116 7.53 12.09 -17.80
C SER A 116 8.30 10.99 -17.05
N CYS A 117 8.10 10.81 -15.74
CA CYS A 117 8.91 9.90 -14.94
C CYS A 117 8.06 8.79 -14.35
N LEU A 118 8.37 7.53 -14.66
CA LEU A 118 7.71 6.37 -14.05
C LEU A 118 8.34 6.04 -12.72
N PHE A 119 7.55 6.04 -11.68
CA PHE A 119 7.93 5.59 -10.35
C PHE A 119 7.18 4.32 -9.94
N VAL A 120 7.84 3.54 -9.09
CA VAL A 120 7.25 2.34 -8.48
C VAL A 120 7.53 2.33 -6.98
N ASN A 121 6.56 1.81 -6.24
CA ASN A 121 6.72 1.36 -4.88
C ASN A 121 6.82 -0.16 -4.92
N GLY A 122 7.98 -0.71 -4.61
CA GLY A 122 8.23 -2.14 -4.71
C GLY A 122 9.37 -2.62 -3.82
N ASP A 123 9.26 -3.85 -3.38
CA ASP A 123 10.33 -4.58 -2.71
C ASP A 123 10.81 -5.71 -3.61
N PHE A 124 11.94 -5.49 -4.26
CA PHE A 124 12.61 -6.43 -5.16
C PHE A 124 14.08 -6.64 -4.78
N HIS A 125 14.44 -6.43 -3.52
CA HIS A 125 15.84 -6.56 -3.06
C HIS A 125 16.42 -7.97 -3.26
N ASN A 126 15.57 -9.01 -3.24
CA ASN A 126 15.95 -10.42 -3.49
C ASN A 126 15.70 -10.88 -4.93
N GLY A 127 15.32 -9.97 -5.81
CA GLY A 127 14.96 -10.31 -7.18
C GLY A 127 15.22 -9.19 -8.15
N GLY A 128 14.16 -8.74 -8.84
CA GLY A 128 14.24 -7.56 -9.69
C GLY A 128 12.96 -7.28 -10.41
N LEU A 129 12.76 -6.02 -10.77
CA LEU A 129 11.63 -5.52 -11.54
C LEU A 129 12.13 -4.86 -12.81
N ARG A 130 11.46 -5.12 -13.91
CA ARG A 130 11.60 -4.41 -15.19
C ARG A 130 10.25 -3.93 -15.66
N ALA A 131 10.23 -2.87 -16.46
CA ALA A 131 9.01 -2.38 -17.08
C ALA A 131 9.20 -2.17 -18.59
N ALA A 132 8.14 -2.40 -19.34
CA ALA A 132 8.07 -2.06 -20.76
C ALA A 132 6.84 -1.21 -21.03
N MET A 133 6.97 -0.26 -21.96
CA MET A 133 5.85 0.47 -22.52
C MET A 133 5.35 -0.27 -23.77
N LEU A 134 4.05 -0.45 -23.83
CA LEU A 134 3.37 -1.07 -24.95
C LEU A 134 2.40 -0.04 -25.54
N ASP A 135 2.17 -0.12 -26.84
CA ASP A 135 1.11 0.65 -27.48
C ASP A 135 -0.29 0.18 -27.04
N GLU A 136 -1.33 0.82 -27.54
CA GLU A 136 -2.71 0.46 -27.20
C GLU A 136 -3.08 -0.98 -27.60
N ASN A 137 -2.43 -1.54 -28.63
CA ASN A 137 -2.63 -2.91 -29.11
C ASN A 137 -1.82 -3.94 -28.32
N GLY A 138 -0.87 -3.47 -27.48
CA GLY A 138 -0.01 -4.29 -26.65
C GLY A 138 1.31 -4.69 -27.30
N ALA A 139 1.70 -4.03 -28.40
CA ALA A 139 3.02 -4.19 -29.01
C ALA A 139 4.07 -3.36 -28.24
N PRO A 140 5.30 -3.89 -28.00
CA PRO A 140 6.35 -3.14 -27.34
C PRO A 140 6.77 -1.90 -28.13
N ILE A 141 6.93 -0.78 -27.43
CA ILE A 141 7.43 0.47 -28.02
C ILE A 141 8.96 0.41 -28.03
N PRO A 142 9.62 0.60 -29.21
CA PRO A 142 11.08 0.56 -29.31
C PRO A 142 11.78 1.53 -28.36
N GLY A 143 12.83 1.07 -27.69
CA GLY A 143 13.57 1.83 -26.68
C GLY A 143 12.93 1.83 -25.28
N TYR A 144 11.74 1.22 -25.15
CA TYR A 144 11.03 1.07 -23.86
C TYR A 144 10.65 -0.40 -23.60
N THR A 145 11.41 -1.34 -24.14
CA THR A 145 11.17 -2.76 -23.94
C THR A 145 11.67 -3.25 -22.58
N LEU A 146 11.33 -4.49 -22.19
CA LEU A 146 11.89 -5.10 -20.98
C LEU A 146 13.41 -5.23 -21.03
N ASP A 147 13.96 -5.46 -22.23
CA ASP A 147 15.41 -5.63 -22.41
C ASP A 147 16.16 -4.29 -22.33
N ASP A 148 15.51 -3.21 -22.74
CA ASP A 148 16.06 -1.85 -22.58
C ASP A 148 15.95 -1.36 -21.13
N CYS A 149 15.06 -1.92 -20.33
CA CYS A 149 14.79 -1.44 -18.97
C CYS A 149 15.96 -1.68 -18.03
N VAL A 150 16.37 -0.64 -17.32
CA VAL A 150 17.30 -0.77 -16.20
C VAL A 150 16.60 -1.49 -15.06
N ARG A 151 17.09 -2.69 -14.74
CA ARG A 151 16.48 -3.54 -13.72
C ARG A 151 16.55 -2.86 -12.34
N MET A 152 15.41 -2.64 -11.72
CA MET A 152 15.32 -2.25 -10.32
C MET A 152 15.54 -3.47 -9.42
N GLN A 153 16.51 -3.36 -8.49
CA GLN A 153 16.82 -4.40 -7.50
C GLN A 153 17.03 -3.74 -6.14
N ALA A 154 15.92 -3.29 -5.54
CA ALA A 154 15.92 -2.58 -4.27
C ALA A 154 14.59 -2.76 -3.56
N ASP A 155 14.56 -2.44 -2.27
CA ASP A 155 13.35 -2.12 -1.52
C ASP A 155 13.22 -0.60 -1.49
N SER A 156 12.20 -0.06 -2.16
CA SER A 156 11.99 1.38 -2.24
C SER A 156 10.50 1.71 -2.37
N THR A 157 10.06 2.71 -1.65
CA THR A 157 8.71 3.26 -1.76
C THR A 157 8.58 4.20 -2.96
N LYS A 158 9.72 4.70 -3.50
CA LYS A 158 9.78 5.66 -4.60
C LYS A 158 11.00 5.41 -5.46
N ALA A 159 10.98 4.36 -6.29
CA ALA A 159 12.05 4.07 -7.23
C ALA A 159 11.66 4.51 -8.64
N MET A 160 12.50 5.33 -9.26
CA MET A 160 12.32 5.71 -10.65
C MET A 160 12.76 4.58 -11.59
N ILE A 161 11.95 4.27 -12.59
CA ILE A 161 12.26 3.30 -13.64
C ILE A 161 12.75 4.04 -14.87
N GLY A 162 13.84 3.58 -15.44
CA GLY A 162 14.43 4.12 -16.67
C GLY A 162 14.82 3.03 -17.67
N TRP A 163 15.14 3.43 -18.87
CA TRP A 163 15.57 2.56 -19.97
C TRP A 163 16.92 3.00 -20.50
N GLN A 164 17.67 2.09 -21.08
CA GLN A 164 18.96 2.40 -21.68
C GLN A 164 18.81 3.47 -22.77
N GLY A 165 19.50 4.60 -22.59
CA GLY A 165 19.40 5.73 -23.51
C GLY A 165 18.13 6.58 -23.39
N LYS A 166 17.15 6.16 -22.57
CA LYS A 166 15.91 6.92 -22.30
C LYS A 166 15.58 6.89 -20.82
N ARG A 167 15.74 8.03 -20.18
CA ARG A 167 15.56 8.14 -18.74
C ARG A 167 14.09 8.39 -18.32
N ASN A 168 13.29 8.90 -19.25
CA ASN A 168 11.93 9.33 -18.99
C ASN A 168 10.96 8.92 -20.12
N LEU A 169 9.68 9.27 -19.95
CA LEU A 169 8.56 8.96 -20.82
C LEU A 169 8.03 10.19 -21.59
N GLU A 170 8.80 11.27 -21.67
CA GLU A 170 8.33 12.54 -22.25
C GLU A 170 7.78 12.37 -23.66
N GLU A 171 8.44 11.54 -24.50
CA GLU A 171 8.00 11.25 -25.87
C GLU A 171 6.62 10.55 -25.94
N LEU A 172 6.20 9.89 -24.87
CA LEU A 172 4.97 9.12 -24.78
C LEU A 172 3.85 9.87 -24.04
N SER A 173 4.15 11.04 -23.49
CA SER A 173 3.19 11.84 -22.73
C SER A 173 1.96 12.18 -23.60
N GLY A 174 0.76 12.01 -23.04
CA GLY A 174 -0.50 12.22 -23.74
C GLY A 174 -0.96 11.06 -24.64
N SER A 175 -0.09 10.09 -24.91
CA SER A 175 -0.43 8.90 -25.71
C SER A 175 -1.22 7.89 -24.88
N VAL A 176 -1.95 7.00 -25.57
CA VAL A 176 -2.58 5.84 -24.93
C VAL A 176 -1.59 4.68 -24.98
N ILE A 177 -1.18 4.21 -23.82
CA ILE A 177 -0.22 3.11 -23.67
C ILE A 177 -0.72 2.05 -22.69
N ARG A 178 0.02 0.95 -22.62
CA ARG A 178 -0.03 -0.01 -21.51
C ARG A 178 1.36 -0.13 -20.91
N ILE A 179 1.42 -0.42 -19.62
CA ILE A 179 2.67 -0.72 -18.94
C ILE A 179 2.68 -2.22 -18.65
N CYS A 180 3.77 -2.89 -19.03
CA CYS A 180 4.03 -4.27 -18.67
C CYS A 180 5.15 -4.28 -17.61
N PHE A 181 4.85 -4.74 -16.42
CA PHE A 181 5.85 -5.02 -15.38
C PHE A 181 6.19 -6.50 -15.40
N GLU A 182 7.48 -6.81 -15.31
CA GLU A 182 7.98 -8.16 -15.09
C GLU A 182 8.83 -8.18 -13.84
N GLY A 183 8.44 -9.02 -12.88
CA GLY A 183 9.08 -9.10 -11.58
C GLY A 183 9.48 -10.52 -11.20
N THR A 184 10.55 -10.64 -10.42
CA THR A 184 11.03 -11.91 -9.87
C THR A 184 11.37 -11.72 -8.41
N ASN A 185 10.91 -12.63 -7.53
CA ASN A 185 11.18 -12.63 -6.09
C ASN A 185 10.99 -11.25 -5.45
N GLY A 186 9.79 -10.71 -5.55
CA GLY A 186 9.49 -9.40 -4.99
C GLY A 186 8.02 -9.07 -5.00
N ALA A 187 7.71 -7.85 -4.58
CA ALA A 187 6.38 -7.32 -4.43
C ALA A 187 6.25 -5.93 -5.07
N LEU A 188 5.28 -5.75 -5.94
CA LEU A 188 4.90 -4.45 -6.50
C LEU A 188 3.66 -3.94 -5.75
N TYR A 189 3.77 -2.80 -5.09
CA TYR A 189 2.68 -2.19 -4.32
C TYR A 189 1.92 -1.13 -5.12
N ALA A 190 2.65 -0.19 -5.73
CA ALA A 190 2.06 0.89 -6.50
C ALA A 190 2.98 1.33 -7.64
N PHE A 191 2.42 2.03 -8.61
CA PHE A 191 3.18 2.79 -9.61
C PHE A 191 2.44 4.07 -9.94
N TRP A 192 3.18 5.08 -10.37
CA TRP A 192 2.62 6.34 -10.87
C TRP A 192 3.58 6.98 -11.87
N ILE A 193 3.09 7.97 -12.60
CA ILE A 193 3.91 8.77 -13.50
C ILE A 193 3.89 10.20 -12.97
N ALA A 194 5.06 10.69 -12.58
CA ALA A 194 5.30 12.05 -12.10
C ALA A 194 5.72 12.97 -13.25
N ASP A 195 5.62 14.28 -13.01
CA ASP A 195 6.04 15.27 -14.00
C ASP A 195 7.56 15.37 -14.10
N ASP A 196 8.26 15.10 -13.00
CA ASP A 196 9.70 15.25 -12.85
C ASP A 196 10.35 14.11 -12.04
N GLU A 197 11.65 14.23 -11.80
CA GLU A 197 12.44 13.27 -11.05
C GLU A 197 12.21 13.34 -9.53
N ASP A 198 11.53 14.36 -9.00
CA ASP A 198 11.19 14.46 -7.58
C ASP A 198 10.12 13.46 -7.19
N GLY A 199 9.33 13.01 -8.18
CA GLY A 199 8.44 11.87 -8.06
C GLY A 199 7.18 12.16 -7.24
N HIS A 200 6.71 13.41 -7.21
CA HIS A 200 5.43 13.76 -6.60
C HIS A 200 4.27 13.06 -7.32
N SER A 201 3.44 12.37 -6.56
CA SER A 201 2.38 11.54 -7.12
C SER A 201 1.13 12.32 -7.53
N ARG A 202 0.97 13.57 -7.04
CA ARG A 202 -0.24 14.38 -7.06
C ARG A 202 -1.45 13.69 -6.40
N GLY A 203 -1.21 12.58 -5.74
CA GLY A 203 -2.22 11.85 -5.00
C GLY A 203 -2.57 12.53 -3.68
N TYR A 204 -3.69 12.11 -3.09
CA TYR A 204 -4.07 12.56 -1.76
C TYR A 204 -3.19 11.93 -0.70
N LEU A 205 -2.76 12.76 0.24
CA LEU A 205 -2.03 12.32 1.44
C LEU A 205 -3.02 11.93 2.54
N ALA A 206 -2.79 10.79 3.15
CA ALA A 206 -3.60 10.35 4.28
C ALA A 206 -3.33 11.24 5.50
N ALA A 207 -4.36 11.90 6.03
CA ALA A 207 -4.34 12.71 7.26
C ALA A 207 -3.27 13.82 7.31
N GLY A 208 -2.65 14.16 6.19
CA GLY A 208 -1.56 15.13 6.09
C GLY A 208 -0.22 14.53 6.55
N GLU A 209 0.84 15.19 6.17
CA GLU A 209 2.21 14.82 6.52
C GLU A 209 2.93 16.01 7.13
N VAL A 210 3.84 15.75 8.06
CA VAL A 210 4.70 16.82 8.62
C VAL A 210 5.57 17.38 7.49
N GLY A 211 5.41 18.67 7.21
CA GLY A 211 6.11 19.35 6.11
C GLY A 211 5.27 19.57 4.84
N HIS A 212 4.18 18.82 4.64
CA HIS A 212 3.26 19.07 3.54
C HIS A 212 2.31 20.23 3.84
N ARG A 213 2.11 21.11 2.84
CA ARG A 213 1.26 22.29 2.97
C ARG A 213 -0.17 22.08 2.48
N GLY A 214 -0.53 20.86 2.07
CA GLY A 214 -1.83 20.56 1.48
C GLY A 214 -2.27 19.13 1.70
N LEU A 215 -3.36 18.77 1.03
CA LEU A 215 -3.93 17.42 1.04
C LEU A 215 -3.39 16.54 -0.09
N CYS A 216 -2.57 17.09 -0.96
CA CYS A 216 -1.99 16.38 -2.11
C CYS A 216 -0.47 16.48 -2.06
N ASP A 217 0.17 15.47 -2.62
CA ASP A 217 1.59 15.37 -2.89
C ASP A 217 1.92 16.18 -4.16
N LEU A 218 2.35 17.45 -3.97
CA LEU A 218 2.61 18.44 -5.04
C LEU A 218 4.09 18.79 -5.08
#